data_ce035e9c670601f8fa027de5a4d52b22
#
_entry.id   ce035e9c670601f8fa027de5a4d52b22
#
_cell.length_a   1.000
_cell.length_b   1.000
_cell.length_c   1.000
_cell.angle_alpha   90.00
_cell.angle_beta   90.00
_cell.angle_gamma   90.00
#
_symmetry.space_group_name_H-M   'P 1'
#
loop_
_entity.id
_entity.type
_entity.pdbx_description
1 polymer ?
#
loop_
_entity_poly.entity_id
_entity_poly.type
_entity_poly.pdbx_seq_one_letter_code
_entity_poly.pdbx_strand_id
1 'polypeptide(L)'
;MELLPVLEPLDEPRDAVWYAVVPAGNGPGESVGHTCTFLPSQEGGRGRILVVGGADPSGSFSHSYVINLDNHEWVRLACGGLTARYEHCSFVPESRPQSLWVFGGAQQTSNRNCIQELHMTDTEPRWRTVAATGTPPSPRTYHSSSAGVGDRLYVFSGGEAGAAPVQDSRLHVFDTASSSWSQPATQGRRPAARQGHVVAAVGSRIYVHGGMTGDKFFNDMHSLDSRTMKWRKVQTRGDVPPGVASHAAVVKDKHIYIFGGMTTDGAANLMYRFDPDTNIWVLLRFTGALPASRLDHSMCLVPWRPSGETETRAEASQTETRHLAFVFGGMDTRGNVHHDCVVTVVK
;
A
#
# COMPACT_ATOMS: atom_id res chain seq x y z
N MET A 1 7.38 18.11 -22.19
CA MET A 1 7.22 17.45 -20.87
C MET A 1 8.59 16.90 -20.49
N GLU A 2 9.14 17.32 -19.36
CA GLU A 2 10.40 16.79 -18.87
C GLU A 2 10.19 15.34 -18.43
N LEU A 3 11.08 14.44 -18.86
CA LEU A 3 11.00 13.03 -18.51
C LEU A 3 11.68 12.77 -17.15
N LEU A 4 11.17 11.80 -16.41
CA LEU A 4 11.83 11.31 -15.20
C LEU A 4 13.16 10.64 -15.60
N PRO A 5 14.26 10.87 -14.85
CA PRO A 5 15.47 10.08 -15.01
C PRO A 5 15.18 8.61 -14.70
N VAL A 6 15.83 7.70 -15.40
CA VAL A 6 15.73 6.26 -15.16
C VAL A 6 16.66 5.88 -14.01
N LEU A 7 16.17 5.04 -13.11
CA LEU A 7 16.98 4.43 -12.05
C LEU A 7 17.32 3.00 -12.45
N GLU A 8 18.58 2.77 -12.75
CA GLU A 8 19.11 1.44 -13.04
C GLU A 8 19.43 0.67 -11.75
N PRO A 9 19.52 -0.66 -11.80
CA PRO A 9 19.78 -1.48 -10.60
C PRO A 9 21.06 -1.10 -9.81
N LEU A 10 22.05 -0.55 -10.47
CA LEU A 10 23.32 -0.17 -9.84
C LEU A 10 23.41 1.30 -9.40
N ASP A 11 22.39 2.08 -9.73
CA ASP A 11 22.41 3.52 -9.47
C ASP A 11 22.20 3.84 -8.00
N GLU A 12 22.80 4.95 -7.57
CA GLU A 12 22.52 5.56 -6.28
C GLU A 12 21.49 6.70 -6.47
N PRO A 13 20.25 6.53 -5.97
CA PRO A 13 19.21 7.54 -6.13
C PRO A 13 19.50 8.76 -5.27
N ARG A 14 19.30 9.95 -5.83
CA ARG A 14 19.45 11.23 -5.13
C ARG A 14 18.15 11.57 -4.36
N ASP A 15 18.34 12.33 -3.29
CA ASP A 15 17.22 12.88 -2.53
C ASP A 15 16.43 13.90 -3.36
N ALA A 16 15.14 14.00 -3.07
CA ALA A 16 14.23 14.94 -3.70
C ALA A 16 14.18 14.87 -5.24
N VAL A 17 14.36 13.66 -5.80
CA VAL A 17 14.24 13.36 -7.23
C VAL A 17 13.30 12.16 -7.39
N TRP A 18 12.39 12.26 -8.36
CA TRP A 18 11.63 11.13 -8.83
C TRP A 18 12.34 10.45 -9.99
N TYR A 19 12.31 9.13 -10.01
CA TYR A 19 12.89 8.28 -11.05
C TYR A 19 11.82 7.38 -11.65
N ALA A 20 11.99 7.06 -12.93
CA ALA A 20 11.31 5.93 -13.55
C ALA A 20 12.14 4.66 -13.34
N VAL A 21 11.49 3.55 -13.04
CA VAL A 21 12.07 2.21 -13.14
C VAL A 21 11.46 1.57 -14.38
N VAL A 22 12.30 1.07 -15.28
CA VAL A 22 11.89 0.48 -16.57
C VAL A 22 12.21 -1.01 -16.56
N PRO A 23 11.31 -1.85 -16.00
CA PRO A 23 11.60 -3.27 -15.91
C PRO A 23 11.49 -3.95 -17.27
N ALA A 24 12.38 -4.90 -17.52
CA ALA A 24 12.28 -5.81 -18.64
C ALA A 24 11.17 -6.87 -18.45
N GLY A 25 10.80 -7.57 -19.53
CA GLY A 25 9.81 -8.62 -19.49
C GLY A 25 8.36 -8.16 -19.54
N ASN A 26 7.43 -9.10 -19.34
CA ASN A 26 6.00 -8.84 -19.42
C ASN A 26 5.43 -8.60 -18.02
N GLY A 27 5.22 -7.34 -17.67
CA GLY A 27 4.58 -6.90 -16.44
C GLY A 27 3.06 -7.02 -16.45
N PRO A 28 2.41 -6.51 -15.39
CA PRO A 28 0.94 -6.57 -15.26
C PRO A 28 0.20 -5.73 -16.31
N GLY A 29 0.88 -4.80 -16.99
CA GLY A 29 0.24 -3.84 -17.88
C GLY A 29 -0.48 -2.72 -17.12
N GLU A 30 -1.46 -2.12 -17.77
CA GLU A 30 -2.33 -1.09 -17.18
C GLU A 30 -3.14 -1.69 -16.02
N SER A 31 -3.10 -1.06 -14.85
CA SER A 31 -3.78 -1.62 -13.67
C SER A 31 -4.14 -0.55 -12.65
N VAL A 32 -5.33 -0.69 -12.07
CA VAL A 32 -5.84 0.09 -10.93
C VAL A 32 -6.27 -0.81 -9.80
N GLY A 33 -6.23 -0.33 -8.57
CA GLY A 33 -6.73 -1.05 -7.39
C GLY A 33 -6.00 -2.37 -7.06
N HIS A 34 -4.81 -2.58 -7.64
CA HIS A 34 -3.88 -3.66 -7.28
C HIS A 34 -3.15 -3.31 -5.98
N THR A 35 -2.45 -4.28 -5.40
CA THR A 35 -1.55 -4.05 -4.28
C THR A 35 -0.11 -4.32 -4.65
N CYS A 36 0.82 -3.52 -4.10
CA CYS A 36 2.27 -3.74 -4.14
C CYS A 36 2.78 -4.09 -2.75
N THR A 37 3.58 -5.13 -2.65
CA THR A 37 4.16 -5.56 -1.38
C THR A 37 5.62 -5.93 -1.57
N PHE A 38 6.50 -5.31 -0.79
CA PHE A 38 7.91 -5.70 -0.76
C PHE A 38 8.10 -7.00 0.02
N LEU A 39 8.86 -7.92 -0.56
CA LEU A 39 9.29 -9.16 0.07
C LEU A 39 10.82 -9.22 0.08
N PRO A 40 11.44 -9.34 1.26
CA PRO A 40 12.91 -9.42 1.37
C PRO A 40 13.45 -10.70 0.73
N SER A 41 14.67 -10.62 0.19
CA SER A 41 15.39 -11.81 -0.28
C SER A 41 15.85 -12.66 0.90
N GLN A 42 15.82 -13.98 0.74
CA GLN A 42 16.41 -14.93 1.68
C GLN A 42 17.86 -15.27 1.33
N GLU A 43 18.28 -15.00 0.10
CA GLU A 43 19.58 -15.41 -0.45
C GLU A 43 20.57 -14.25 -0.61
N GLY A 44 20.29 -13.09 0.01
CA GLY A 44 21.21 -11.94 0.01
C GLY A 44 21.02 -10.93 -1.11
N GLY A 45 20.00 -11.07 -1.98
CA GLY A 45 19.62 -10.06 -2.98
C GLY A 45 18.81 -8.90 -2.36
N ARG A 46 18.44 -7.90 -3.19
CA ARG A 46 17.64 -6.74 -2.77
C ARG A 46 16.19 -7.09 -2.44
N GLY A 47 15.73 -8.26 -2.85
CA GLY A 47 14.34 -8.66 -2.71
C GLY A 47 13.50 -8.37 -3.96
N ARG A 48 12.20 -8.40 -3.77
CA ARG A 48 11.24 -8.33 -4.87
C ARG A 48 9.98 -7.60 -4.43
N ILE A 49 9.27 -7.02 -5.38
CA ILE A 49 7.94 -6.45 -5.15
C ILE A 49 6.92 -7.35 -5.81
N LEU A 50 5.95 -7.79 -5.02
CA LEU A 50 4.83 -8.59 -5.48
C LEU A 50 3.65 -7.66 -5.78
N VAL A 51 3.14 -7.71 -7.01
CA VAL A 51 1.94 -7.00 -7.47
C VAL A 51 0.81 -8.00 -7.63
N VAL A 52 -0.31 -7.75 -6.97
CA VAL A 52 -1.43 -8.70 -6.88
C VAL A 52 -2.73 -8.07 -7.33
N GLY A 53 -3.47 -8.78 -8.16
CA GLY A 53 -4.80 -8.39 -8.61
C GLY A 53 -4.82 -7.08 -9.38
N GLY A 54 -5.85 -6.27 -9.14
CA GLY A 54 -6.13 -5.06 -9.88
C GLY A 54 -7.19 -5.26 -10.95
N ALA A 55 -7.43 -4.22 -11.72
CA ALA A 55 -8.38 -4.21 -12.82
C ALA A 55 -7.92 -3.27 -13.93
N ASP A 56 -8.45 -3.50 -15.12
CA ASP A 56 -8.47 -2.59 -16.25
C ASP A 56 -9.90 -2.51 -16.81
N PRO A 57 -10.16 -1.76 -17.90
CA PRO A 57 -11.49 -1.73 -18.49
C PRO A 57 -12.04 -3.08 -18.95
N SER A 58 -11.19 -4.11 -19.12
CA SER A 58 -11.62 -5.46 -19.51
C SER A 58 -12.07 -6.32 -18.32
N GLY A 59 -11.71 -5.96 -17.10
CA GLY A 59 -12.14 -6.66 -15.89
C GLY A 59 -11.11 -6.72 -14.77
N SER A 60 -11.43 -7.50 -13.73
CA SER A 60 -10.58 -7.70 -12.57
C SER A 60 -9.62 -8.88 -12.77
N PHE A 61 -8.42 -8.76 -12.19
CA PHE A 61 -7.33 -9.71 -12.38
C PHE A 61 -7.23 -10.74 -11.23
N SER A 62 -6.84 -11.96 -11.59
CA SER A 62 -6.46 -13.04 -10.68
C SER A 62 -4.98 -13.41 -10.77
N HIS A 63 -4.16 -12.48 -11.26
CA HIS A 63 -2.75 -12.71 -11.50
C HIS A 63 -1.89 -12.08 -10.41
N SER A 64 -0.70 -12.63 -10.26
CA SER A 64 0.36 -12.10 -9.41
C SER A 64 1.63 -11.96 -10.23
N TYR A 65 2.29 -10.82 -10.11
CA TYR A 65 3.54 -10.50 -10.78
C TYR A 65 4.59 -10.14 -9.76
N VAL A 66 5.83 -10.41 -10.09
CA VAL A 66 6.99 -10.02 -9.30
C VAL A 66 7.90 -9.16 -10.14
N ILE A 67 8.36 -8.05 -9.59
CA ILE A 67 9.54 -7.37 -10.10
C ILE A 67 10.74 -7.74 -9.21
N ASN A 68 11.76 -8.30 -9.83
CA ASN A 68 13.04 -8.56 -9.18
C ASN A 68 13.84 -7.25 -9.11
N LEU A 69 14.27 -6.86 -7.92
CA LEU A 69 14.98 -5.58 -7.71
C LEU A 69 16.48 -5.66 -8.01
N ASP A 70 17.03 -6.86 -8.24
CA ASP A 70 18.43 -7.02 -8.60
C ASP A 70 18.70 -6.74 -10.09
N ASN A 71 17.72 -7.04 -10.95
CA ASN A 71 17.85 -6.91 -12.41
C ASN A 71 16.71 -6.13 -13.08
N HIS A 72 15.75 -5.63 -12.31
CA HIS A 72 14.54 -4.97 -12.81
C HIS A 72 13.81 -5.80 -13.89
N GLU A 73 13.48 -7.05 -13.59
CA GLU A 73 12.75 -7.92 -14.49
C GLU A 73 11.39 -8.30 -13.92
N TRP A 74 10.34 -8.16 -14.75
CA TRP A 74 9.01 -8.67 -14.46
C TRP A 74 8.90 -10.16 -14.71
N VAL A 75 8.34 -10.87 -13.76
CA VAL A 75 7.98 -12.27 -13.85
C VAL A 75 6.53 -12.46 -13.42
N ARG A 76 5.71 -13.04 -14.27
CA ARG A 76 4.40 -13.52 -13.88
C ARG A 76 4.56 -14.80 -13.06
N LEU A 77 4.03 -14.79 -11.83
CA LEU A 77 4.08 -15.98 -11.00
C LEU A 77 3.14 -17.06 -11.53
N ALA A 78 3.65 -18.28 -11.63
CA ALA A 78 2.86 -19.47 -11.94
C ALA A 78 2.11 -19.96 -10.68
N CYS A 79 1.38 -19.06 -10.00
CA CYS A 79 0.61 -19.36 -8.81
C CYS A 79 -0.88 -19.16 -9.09
N GLY A 80 -1.63 -20.25 -9.18
CA GLY A 80 -3.08 -20.20 -9.32
C GLY A 80 -3.79 -20.03 -7.98
N GLY A 81 -5.13 -19.87 -8.05
CA GLY A 81 -6.01 -19.88 -6.88
C GLY A 81 -6.41 -18.50 -6.34
N LEU A 82 -5.79 -17.41 -6.78
CA LEU A 82 -6.28 -16.07 -6.45
C LEU A 82 -7.65 -15.86 -7.09
N THR A 83 -8.62 -15.49 -6.29
CA THR A 83 -9.90 -15.02 -6.80
C THR A 83 -9.74 -13.58 -7.31
N ALA A 84 -10.12 -13.33 -8.57
CA ALA A 84 -9.98 -12.02 -9.21
C ALA A 84 -10.53 -10.89 -8.33
N ARG A 85 -9.73 -9.84 -8.14
CA ARG A 85 -10.06 -8.73 -7.24
C ARG A 85 -9.28 -7.46 -7.53
N TYR A 86 -9.89 -6.32 -7.24
CA TYR A 86 -9.25 -5.00 -7.18
C TYR A 86 -9.72 -4.26 -5.92
N GLU A 87 -9.06 -3.18 -5.54
CA GLU A 87 -9.32 -2.45 -4.29
C GLU A 87 -9.41 -3.36 -3.06
N HIS A 88 -8.52 -4.34 -3.01
CA HIS A 88 -8.30 -5.18 -1.83
C HIS A 88 -7.14 -4.62 -1.02
N CYS A 89 -7.00 -5.05 0.22
CA CYS A 89 -5.78 -4.80 0.97
C CYS A 89 -4.86 -6.02 0.97
N SER A 90 -3.57 -5.76 1.13
CA SER A 90 -2.56 -6.80 1.36
C SER A 90 -1.77 -6.49 2.62
N PHE A 91 -1.30 -7.52 3.29
CA PHE A 91 -0.42 -7.40 4.44
C PHE A 91 0.47 -8.62 4.60
N VAL A 92 1.61 -8.43 5.25
CA VAL A 92 2.58 -9.48 5.58
C VAL A 92 2.61 -9.59 7.11
N PRO A 93 2.28 -10.74 7.70
CA PRO A 93 2.42 -10.95 9.14
C PRO A 93 3.89 -10.92 9.56
N GLU A 94 4.18 -10.33 10.70
CA GLU A 94 5.54 -10.20 11.22
C GLU A 94 6.20 -11.57 11.45
N SER A 95 5.44 -12.54 11.95
CA SER A 95 5.92 -13.92 12.17
C SER A 95 6.13 -14.72 10.90
N ARG A 96 5.60 -14.27 9.76
CA ARG A 96 5.67 -14.96 8.46
C ARG A 96 6.03 -14.00 7.32
N PRO A 97 7.26 -13.47 7.27
CA PRO A 97 7.66 -12.41 6.34
C PRO A 97 7.69 -12.83 4.86
N GLN A 98 7.55 -14.13 4.56
CA GLN A 98 7.43 -14.68 3.21
C GLN A 98 6.00 -15.08 2.84
N SER A 99 5.02 -14.70 3.65
CA SER A 99 3.60 -14.97 3.38
C SER A 99 2.86 -13.67 3.12
N LEU A 100 2.20 -13.59 1.97
CA LEU A 100 1.33 -12.46 1.66
C LEU A 100 -0.13 -12.85 1.86
N TRP A 101 -0.86 -11.99 2.53
CA TRP A 101 -2.28 -12.14 2.80
C TRP A 101 -3.05 -11.03 2.12
N VAL A 102 -4.21 -11.34 1.56
CA VAL A 102 -5.13 -10.36 0.96
C VAL A 102 -6.52 -10.48 1.55
N PHE A 103 -7.18 -9.34 1.73
CA PHE A 103 -8.54 -9.26 2.24
C PHE A 103 -9.42 -8.39 1.35
N GLY A 104 -10.67 -8.81 1.15
CA GLY A 104 -11.70 -7.99 0.55
C GLY A 104 -11.49 -7.70 -0.93
N GLY A 105 -11.86 -6.50 -1.32
CA GLY A 105 -11.84 -6.03 -2.69
C GLY A 105 -13.12 -6.32 -3.45
N ALA A 106 -13.17 -5.89 -4.69
CA ALA A 106 -14.29 -6.09 -5.59
C ALA A 106 -13.90 -6.99 -6.77
N GLN A 107 -14.89 -7.56 -7.37
CA GLN A 107 -14.93 -7.97 -8.77
C GLN A 107 -16.05 -7.21 -9.46
N GLN A 108 -16.24 -7.41 -10.76
CA GLN A 108 -17.20 -6.64 -11.56
C GLN A 108 -18.62 -6.57 -11.00
N THR A 109 -19.09 -7.61 -10.29
CA THR A 109 -20.49 -7.75 -9.87
C THR A 109 -20.71 -7.72 -8.36
N SER A 110 -19.66 -7.85 -7.55
CA SER A 110 -19.80 -7.93 -6.10
C SER A 110 -18.49 -7.67 -5.35
N ASN A 111 -18.61 -7.23 -4.12
CA ASN A 111 -17.50 -7.13 -3.19
C ASN A 111 -17.23 -8.47 -2.49
N ARG A 112 -16.05 -8.59 -1.91
CA ARG A 112 -15.56 -9.76 -1.19
C ARG A 112 -15.27 -9.45 0.27
N ASN A 113 -15.29 -10.48 1.10
CA ASN A 113 -14.81 -10.44 2.48
C ASN A 113 -13.97 -11.66 2.86
N CYS A 114 -13.52 -12.42 1.85
CA CYS A 114 -12.64 -13.55 2.07
C CYS A 114 -11.19 -13.10 2.29
N ILE A 115 -10.44 -13.93 3.02
CA ILE A 115 -8.99 -13.84 3.15
C ILE A 115 -8.38 -14.95 2.29
N GLN A 116 -7.35 -14.60 1.54
CA GLN A 116 -6.49 -15.55 0.86
C GLN A 116 -5.03 -15.31 1.25
N GLU A 117 -4.24 -16.38 1.28
CA GLU A 117 -2.82 -16.35 1.58
C GLU A 117 -2.00 -16.98 0.47
N LEU A 118 -0.77 -16.49 0.30
CA LEU A 118 0.25 -17.03 -0.57
C LEU A 118 1.55 -17.18 0.20
N HIS A 119 2.09 -18.41 0.23
CA HIS A 119 3.41 -18.68 0.80
C HIS A 119 4.45 -18.72 -0.32
N MET A 120 5.41 -17.79 -0.30
CA MET A 120 6.44 -17.66 -1.33
C MET A 120 7.57 -18.67 -1.21
N THR A 121 7.62 -19.42 -0.12
CA THR A 121 8.62 -20.48 0.14
C THR A 121 8.16 -21.86 -0.29
N ASP A 122 6.88 -22.02 -0.68
CA ASP A 122 6.38 -23.28 -1.19
C ASP A 122 7.08 -23.61 -2.52
N THR A 123 7.33 -24.88 -2.79
CA THR A 123 7.91 -25.38 -4.07
C THR A 123 7.01 -25.02 -5.25
N GLU A 124 5.71 -25.03 -5.03
CA GLU A 124 4.67 -24.59 -5.97
C GLU A 124 3.76 -23.58 -5.26
N PRO A 125 4.10 -22.30 -5.25
CA PRO A 125 3.29 -21.28 -4.59
C PRO A 125 1.86 -21.26 -5.13
N ARG A 126 0.88 -21.29 -4.24
CA ARG A 126 -0.54 -21.20 -4.59
C ARG A 126 -1.29 -20.31 -3.61
N TRP A 127 -2.20 -19.53 -4.14
CA TRP A 127 -3.18 -18.83 -3.32
C TRP A 127 -4.16 -19.82 -2.71
N ARG A 128 -4.37 -19.70 -1.41
CA ARG A 128 -5.31 -20.52 -0.64
C ARG A 128 -6.32 -19.63 0.05
N THR A 129 -7.60 -20.01 0.00
CA THR A 129 -8.61 -19.33 0.82
C THR A 129 -8.51 -19.83 2.24
N VAL A 130 -8.41 -18.91 3.18
CA VAL A 130 -8.29 -19.23 4.61
C VAL A 130 -9.68 -19.47 5.19
N ALA A 131 -9.85 -20.59 5.84
CA ALA A 131 -11.05 -20.90 6.63
C ALA A 131 -11.00 -20.10 7.93
N ALA A 132 -11.53 -18.89 7.91
CA ALA A 132 -11.53 -18.00 9.07
C ALA A 132 -12.71 -18.30 9.99
N THR A 133 -12.47 -18.23 11.30
CA THR A 133 -13.49 -18.28 12.33
C THR A 133 -13.91 -16.88 12.78
N GLY A 134 -14.96 -16.78 13.62
CA GLY A 134 -15.51 -15.50 14.05
C GLY A 134 -16.38 -14.82 13.00
N THR A 135 -16.70 -13.55 13.21
CA THR A 135 -17.57 -12.81 12.30
C THR A 135 -16.72 -11.85 11.44
N PRO A 136 -16.56 -12.15 10.13
CA PRO A 136 -15.84 -11.25 9.23
C PRO A 136 -16.59 -9.94 9.03
N PRO A 137 -15.93 -8.88 8.58
CA PRO A 137 -16.62 -7.68 8.08
C PRO A 137 -17.49 -8.04 6.87
N SER A 138 -18.52 -7.21 6.59
CA SER A 138 -19.30 -7.33 5.35
C SER A 138 -18.38 -7.22 4.13
N PRO A 139 -18.76 -7.81 2.98
CA PRO A 139 -18.00 -7.64 1.73
C PRO A 139 -17.80 -6.16 1.41
N ARG A 140 -16.55 -5.77 1.10
CA ARG A 140 -16.20 -4.37 0.90
C ARG A 140 -14.94 -4.21 0.04
N THR A 141 -14.88 -3.08 -0.66
CA THR A 141 -13.59 -2.60 -1.14
C THR A 141 -12.83 -2.03 0.04
N TYR A 142 -11.53 -2.31 0.08
CA TYR A 142 -10.67 -1.80 1.12
C TYR A 142 -9.39 -1.34 0.44
N HIS A 143 -9.27 -0.05 0.23
CA HIS A 143 -8.19 0.52 -0.56
C HIS A 143 -6.82 0.02 -0.08
N SER A 144 -5.88 -0.11 -0.99
CA SER A 144 -4.63 -0.88 -0.91
C SER A 144 -3.74 -0.69 0.32
N SER A 145 -3.93 0.38 1.07
CA SER A 145 -3.19 0.62 2.31
C SER A 145 -3.84 -0.12 3.46
N SER A 146 -3.09 -0.99 4.09
CA SER A 146 -3.55 -1.76 5.25
C SER A 146 -2.67 -1.51 6.47
N ALA A 147 -3.26 -1.61 7.66
CA ALA A 147 -2.52 -1.63 8.89
C ALA A 147 -2.36 -3.05 9.40
N GLY A 148 -1.17 -3.62 9.18
CA GLY A 148 -0.70 -4.76 9.92
C GLY A 148 0.04 -4.29 11.18
N VAL A 149 -0.26 -4.85 12.34
CA VAL A 149 0.51 -4.69 13.57
C VAL A 149 0.81 -6.09 14.11
N GLY A 150 2.06 -6.49 14.04
CA GLY A 150 2.44 -7.88 14.30
C GLY A 150 1.75 -8.82 13.30
N ASP A 151 1.01 -9.78 13.83
CA ASP A 151 0.26 -10.77 13.05
C ASP A 151 -1.22 -10.41 12.85
N ARG A 152 -1.60 -9.16 13.08
CA ARG A 152 -2.99 -8.71 13.05
C ARG A 152 -3.23 -7.66 11.98
N LEU A 153 -4.29 -7.88 11.18
CA LEU A 153 -4.83 -6.90 10.24
C LEU A 153 -5.99 -6.15 10.88
N TYR A 154 -5.95 -4.83 10.81
CA TYR A 154 -7.00 -3.94 11.32
C TYR A 154 -7.80 -3.35 10.16
N VAL A 155 -9.10 -3.62 10.14
CA VAL A 155 -10.03 -3.17 9.09
C VAL A 155 -11.04 -2.20 9.67
N PHE A 156 -11.07 -0.99 9.15
CA PHE A 156 -12.02 0.04 9.52
C PHE A 156 -12.70 0.61 8.27
N SER A 157 -14.03 0.62 8.23
CA SER A 157 -14.82 1.17 7.11
C SER A 157 -14.48 0.52 5.76
N GLY A 158 -14.49 1.26 4.68
CA GLY A 158 -14.28 0.79 3.30
C GLY A 158 -15.50 1.05 2.42
N GLY A 159 -15.42 0.68 1.13
CA GLY A 159 -16.47 0.91 0.15
C GLY A 159 -17.53 -0.20 0.15
N GLU A 160 -18.77 0.19 -0.01
CA GLU A 160 -19.88 -0.67 -0.37
C GLU A 160 -20.11 -0.62 -1.89
N ALA A 161 -21.25 -0.91 -2.38
CA ALA A 161 -21.55 -0.76 -3.80
C ALA A 161 -21.57 0.73 -4.22
N GLY A 162 -20.78 1.08 -5.24
CA GLY A 162 -20.67 2.46 -5.74
C GLY A 162 -19.86 3.38 -4.83
N ALA A 163 -20.27 4.65 -4.72
CA ALA A 163 -19.53 5.69 -3.99
C ALA A 163 -19.81 5.75 -2.49
N ALA A 164 -20.63 4.85 -1.95
CA ALA A 164 -21.01 4.87 -0.55
C ALA A 164 -20.06 4.02 0.31
N PRO A 165 -19.59 4.51 1.47
CA PRO A 165 -18.87 3.69 2.42
C PRO A 165 -19.83 2.73 3.13
N VAL A 166 -19.31 1.58 3.59
CA VAL A 166 -20.06 0.68 4.45
C VAL A 166 -20.53 1.39 5.71
N GLN A 167 -21.76 1.15 6.11
CA GLN A 167 -22.37 1.77 7.29
C GLN A 167 -21.80 1.21 8.60
N ASP A 168 -21.13 0.05 8.54
CA ASP A 168 -20.49 -0.56 9.70
C ASP A 168 -19.25 0.25 10.12
N SER A 169 -19.38 0.95 11.23
CA SER A 169 -18.31 1.79 11.80
C SER A 169 -17.49 1.06 12.88
N ARG A 170 -17.67 -0.25 13.04
CA ARG A 170 -16.89 -1.07 13.98
C ARG A 170 -15.50 -1.36 13.42
N LEU A 171 -14.56 -1.51 14.33
CA LEU A 171 -13.24 -2.03 14.01
C LEU A 171 -13.31 -3.55 13.92
N HIS A 172 -12.74 -4.11 12.86
CA HIS A 172 -12.56 -5.54 12.71
C HIS A 172 -11.06 -5.86 12.76
N VAL A 173 -10.72 -6.93 13.45
CA VAL A 173 -9.33 -7.38 13.57
C VAL A 173 -9.26 -8.83 13.14
N PHE A 174 -8.39 -9.13 12.20
CA PHE A 174 -8.04 -10.50 11.81
C PHE A 174 -6.70 -10.88 12.41
N ASP A 175 -6.66 -11.99 13.12
CA ASP A 175 -5.44 -12.55 13.69
C ASP A 175 -4.99 -13.75 12.84
N THR A 176 -3.81 -13.65 12.23
CA THR A 176 -3.32 -14.69 11.32
C THR A 176 -2.87 -15.95 12.05
N ALA A 177 -2.50 -15.85 13.34
CA ALA A 177 -2.05 -16.99 14.12
C ALA A 177 -3.23 -17.95 14.45
N SER A 178 -4.41 -17.39 14.73
CA SER A 178 -5.64 -18.15 15.02
C SER A 178 -6.59 -18.26 13.83
N SER A 179 -6.29 -17.56 12.72
CA SER A 179 -7.18 -17.42 11.57
C SER A 179 -8.58 -16.98 11.97
N SER A 180 -8.68 -15.99 12.86
CA SER A 180 -9.95 -15.58 13.43
C SER A 180 -10.21 -14.08 13.33
N TRP A 181 -11.50 -13.75 13.08
CA TRP A 181 -12.00 -12.39 13.14
C TRP A 181 -12.53 -12.06 14.53
N SER A 182 -12.26 -10.84 14.97
CA SER A 182 -12.83 -10.25 16.19
C SER A 182 -13.31 -8.83 15.92
N GLN A 183 -14.20 -8.34 16.77
CA GLN A 183 -14.73 -6.97 16.77
C GLN A 183 -14.51 -6.35 18.14
N PRO A 184 -13.28 -5.91 18.47
CA PRO A 184 -12.99 -5.34 19.76
C PRO A 184 -13.80 -4.06 19.99
N ALA A 185 -14.31 -3.90 21.21
CA ALA A 185 -14.93 -2.66 21.61
C ALA A 185 -13.88 -1.53 21.62
N THR A 186 -14.20 -0.44 20.95
CA THR A 186 -13.34 0.73 20.90
C THR A 186 -13.94 1.90 21.66
N GLN A 187 -13.09 2.75 22.21
CA GLN A 187 -13.47 3.98 22.93
C GLN A 187 -12.97 5.22 22.17
N GLY A 188 -13.47 6.38 22.56
CA GLY A 188 -13.03 7.67 22.07
C GLY A 188 -13.64 8.06 20.72
N ARG A 189 -13.03 9.07 20.07
CA ARG A 189 -13.57 9.68 18.85
C ARG A 189 -13.06 8.97 17.61
N ARG A 190 -13.82 7.98 17.15
CA ARG A 190 -13.54 7.26 15.90
C ARG A 190 -13.81 8.13 14.67
N PRO A 191 -13.19 7.80 13.51
CA PRO A 191 -13.50 8.44 12.23
C PRO A 191 -14.96 8.21 11.82
N ALA A 192 -15.50 9.09 10.98
CA ALA A 192 -16.73 8.82 10.24
C ALA A 192 -16.50 7.69 9.20
N ALA A 193 -17.58 7.03 8.77
CA ALA A 193 -17.55 6.06 7.69
C ALA A 193 -16.98 6.71 6.41
N ARG A 194 -16.08 6.00 5.73
CA ARG A 194 -15.33 6.50 4.56
C ARG A 194 -14.81 5.38 3.70
N GLN A 195 -14.51 5.70 2.44
CA GLN A 195 -13.82 4.80 1.53
C GLN A 195 -12.63 5.51 0.89
N GLY A 196 -11.70 4.76 0.29
CA GLY A 196 -10.49 5.31 -0.34
C GLY A 196 -9.55 6.02 0.65
N HIS A 197 -9.68 5.73 1.94
CA HIS A 197 -8.77 6.22 2.98
C HIS A 197 -7.53 5.35 3.09
N VAL A 198 -6.45 5.91 3.60
CA VAL A 198 -5.27 5.15 3.95
C VAL A 198 -5.31 4.77 5.43
N VAL A 199 -4.73 3.61 5.72
CA VAL A 199 -4.50 3.11 7.07
C VAL A 199 -3.02 2.77 7.18
N ALA A 200 -2.33 3.36 8.16
CA ALA A 200 -0.90 3.18 8.35
C ALA A 200 -0.58 2.88 9.82
N ALA A 201 0.29 1.91 10.07
CA ALA A 201 0.72 1.55 11.41
C ALA A 201 2.10 2.14 11.72
N VAL A 202 2.21 2.83 12.87
CA VAL A 202 3.48 3.30 13.43
C VAL A 202 3.61 2.75 14.86
N GLY A 203 4.44 1.75 15.03
CA GLY A 203 4.49 0.99 16.28
C GLY A 203 3.13 0.37 16.61
N SER A 204 2.61 0.62 17.80
CA SER A 204 1.28 0.16 18.23
C SER A 204 0.14 1.09 17.84
N ARG A 205 0.38 2.18 17.11
CA ARG A 205 -0.64 3.13 16.70
C ARG A 205 -1.00 2.96 15.23
N ILE A 206 -2.29 2.96 14.96
CA ILE A 206 -2.86 2.87 13.64
C ILE A 206 -3.47 4.21 13.28
N TYR A 207 -3.03 4.79 12.16
CA TYR A 207 -3.49 6.08 11.66
C TYR A 207 -4.43 5.88 10.49
N VAL A 208 -5.54 6.61 10.49
CA VAL A 208 -6.51 6.68 9.39
C VAL A 208 -6.52 8.10 8.86
N HIS A 209 -6.24 8.29 7.58
CA HIS A 209 -6.19 9.60 6.93
C HIS A 209 -7.01 9.61 5.66
N GLY A 210 -7.71 10.73 5.44
CA GLY A 210 -8.40 10.98 4.18
C GLY A 210 -9.59 10.06 3.94
N GLY A 211 -9.83 9.76 2.67
CA GLY A 211 -11.01 9.05 2.20
C GLY A 211 -12.17 9.98 1.87
N MET A 212 -13.27 9.39 1.46
CA MET A 212 -14.46 10.15 1.05
C MET A 212 -15.76 9.47 1.49
N THR A 213 -16.83 10.25 1.48
CA THR A 213 -18.22 9.77 1.61
C THR A 213 -19.12 10.65 0.74
N GLY A 214 -19.77 10.07 -0.27
CA GLY A 214 -20.40 10.87 -1.32
C GLY A 214 -19.38 11.81 -1.96
N ASP A 215 -19.69 13.08 -2.07
CA ASP A 215 -18.82 14.12 -2.67
C ASP A 215 -17.86 14.77 -1.65
N LYS A 216 -17.90 14.33 -0.40
CA LYS A 216 -17.08 14.90 0.65
C LYS A 216 -15.76 14.17 0.78
N PHE A 217 -14.67 14.85 0.49
CA PHE A 217 -13.31 14.39 0.76
C PHE A 217 -12.86 14.81 2.16
N PHE A 218 -12.24 13.87 2.89
CA PHE A 218 -11.69 14.11 4.20
C PHE A 218 -10.20 14.45 4.14
N ASN A 219 -9.77 15.36 5.01
CA ASN A 219 -8.35 15.65 5.27
C ASN A 219 -7.96 15.43 6.73
N ASP A 220 -8.87 14.86 7.52
CA ASP A 220 -8.64 14.61 8.93
C ASP A 220 -7.74 13.38 9.14
N MET A 221 -7.08 13.39 10.29
CA MET A 221 -6.26 12.29 10.77
C MET A 221 -6.86 11.77 12.09
N HIS A 222 -7.01 10.47 12.18
CA HIS A 222 -7.38 9.77 13.40
C HIS A 222 -6.32 8.74 13.76
N SER A 223 -6.14 8.48 15.04
CA SER A 223 -5.28 7.39 15.49
C SER A 223 -6.02 6.45 16.44
N LEU A 224 -5.76 5.17 16.30
CA LEU A 224 -6.17 4.12 17.22
C LEU A 224 -4.92 3.60 17.94
N ASP A 225 -4.95 3.57 19.25
CA ASP A 225 -3.97 2.82 20.02
C ASP A 225 -4.42 1.35 20.09
N SER A 226 -3.66 0.44 19.48
CA SER A 226 -4.03 -0.97 19.36
C SER A 226 -3.93 -1.76 20.69
N ARG A 227 -3.32 -1.18 21.71
CA ARG A 227 -3.23 -1.79 23.05
C ARG A 227 -4.43 -1.44 23.91
N THR A 228 -4.88 -0.19 23.82
CA THR A 228 -6.00 0.33 24.63
C THR A 228 -7.32 0.38 23.87
N MET A 229 -7.32 0.13 22.57
CA MET A 229 -8.47 0.25 21.65
C MET A 229 -9.14 1.62 21.73
N LYS A 230 -8.36 2.69 21.90
CA LYS A 230 -8.86 4.05 22.04
C LYS A 230 -8.54 4.88 20.81
N TRP A 231 -9.62 5.43 20.21
CA TRP A 231 -9.54 6.37 19.10
C TRP A 231 -9.31 7.80 19.58
N ARG A 232 -8.52 8.53 18.81
CA ARG A 232 -8.33 9.98 18.97
C ARG A 232 -8.35 10.65 17.59
N LYS A 233 -9.00 11.81 17.50
CA LYS A 233 -8.78 12.72 16.38
C LYS A 233 -7.45 13.45 16.59
N VAL A 234 -6.54 13.36 15.63
CA VAL A 234 -5.24 14.03 15.69
C VAL A 234 -5.40 15.45 15.19
N GLN A 235 -4.96 16.41 15.97
CA GLN A 235 -4.91 17.81 15.54
C GLN A 235 -3.63 18.03 14.76
N THR A 236 -3.73 17.98 13.44
CA THR A 236 -2.61 18.16 12.54
C THR A 236 -2.37 19.62 12.21
N ARG A 237 -1.14 19.98 11.87
CA ARG A 237 -0.69 21.30 11.48
C ARG A 237 0.40 21.24 10.42
N GLY A 238 0.92 22.38 9.98
CA GLY A 238 1.89 22.47 8.88
C GLY A 238 1.22 22.45 7.51
N ASP A 239 1.84 21.83 6.54
CA ASP A 239 1.32 21.72 5.17
C ASP A 239 0.24 20.61 5.10
N VAL A 240 -0.89 20.82 5.76
CA VAL A 240 -1.97 19.82 5.83
C VAL A 240 -2.47 19.51 4.41
N PRO A 241 -2.49 18.22 3.97
CA PRO A 241 -3.02 17.85 2.66
C PRO A 241 -4.48 18.28 2.51
N PRO A 242 -4.94 18.58 1.29
CA PRO A 242 -6.37 18.76 1.02
C PRO A 242 -7.14 17.49 1.31
N GLY A 243 -8.47 17.54 1.24
CA GLY A 243 -9.31 16.34 1.26
C GLY A 243 -8.92 15.44 0.08
N VAL A 244 -8.60 14.18 0.37
CA VAL A 244 -8.05 13.24 -0.61
C VAL A 244 -8.53 11.82 -0.36
N ALA A 245 -8.85 11.10 -1.43
CA ALA A 245 -9.21 9.68 -1.43
C ALA A 245 -8.39 8.91 -2.46
N SER A 246 -8.31 7.58 -2.33
CA SER A 246 -7.59 6.70 -3.27
C SER A 246 -6.10 7.07 -3.45
N HIS A 247 -5.51 7.67 -2.41
CA HIS A 247 -4.08 7.90 -2.30
C HIS A 247 -3.41 6.69 -1.65
N ALA A 248 -2.10 6.55 -1.82
CA ALA A 248 -1.33 5.48 -1.20
C ALA A 248 -0.44 6.01 -0.08
N ALA A 249 -0.04 5.12 0.83
CA ALA A 249 0.83 5.46 1.95
C ALA A 249 1.90 4.40 2.19
N VAL A 250 3.07 4.85 2.65
CA VAL A 250 4.12 4.00 3.24
C VAL A 250 4.58 4.61 4.56
N VAL A 251 5.13 3.75 5.40
CA VAL A 251 5.72 4.14 6.67
C VAL A 251 7.21 3.86 6.63
N LYS A 252 8.02 4.88 6.88
CA LYS A 252 9.47 4.74 7.09
C LYS A 252 9.80 5.22 8.49
N ASP A 253 10.34 4.32 9.32
CA ASP A 253 10.58 4.53 10.73
C ASP A 253 9.26 4.91 11.46
N LYS A 254 9.10 6.17 11.82
CA LYS A 254 7.87 6.69 12.43
C LYS A 254 7.05 7.60 11.49
N HIS A 255 7.61 7.99 10.35
CA HIS A 255 6.95 8.93 9.45
C HIS A 255 6.01 8.22 8.48
N ILE A 256 4.85 8.83 8.25
CA ILE A 256 3.88 8.37 7.26
C ILE A 256 4.02 9.25 6.02
N TYR A 257 4.27 8.63 4.88
CA TYR A 257 4.33 9.28 3.57
C TYR A 257 3.08 8.94 2.80
N ILE A 258 2.42 9.94 2.25
CA ILE A 258 1.28 9.76 1.34
C ILE A 258 1.59 10.37 -0.01
N PHE A 259 1.06 9.77 -1.08
CA PHE A 259 1.24 10.24 -2.44
C PHE A 259 -0.04 10.13 -3.26
N GLY A 260 -0.27 11.11 -4.13
CA GLY A 260 -1.35 11.08 -5.11
C GLY A 260 -2.75 11.14 -4.52
N GLY A 261 -3.67 10.47 -5.18
CA GLY A 261 -5.08 10.38 -4.83
C GLY A 261 -5.98 11.39 -5.56
N MET A 262 -7.26 11.26 -5.36
CA MET A 262 -8.30 12.12 -5.91
C MET A 262 -8.67 13.22 -4.91
N THR A 263 -8.69 14.43 -5.36
CA THR A 263 -9.13 15.63 -4.62
C THR A 263 -10.31 16.29 -5.34
N THR A 264 -10.86 17.35 -4.76
CA THR A 264 -11.88 18.18 -5.46
C THR A 264 -11.37 18.78 -6.76
N ASP A 265 -10.06 18.95 -6.92
CA ASP A 265 -9.41 19.54 -8.09
C ASP A 265 -8.96 18.49 -9.12
N GLY A 266 -9.20 17.21 -8.86
CA GLY A 266 -8.81 16.07 -9.69
C GLY A 266 -7.72 15.20 -9.08
N ALA A 267 -7.06 14.39 -9.91
CA ALA A 267 -5.97 13.53 -9.47
C ALA A 267 -4.72 14.36 -9.10
N ALA A 268 -4.08 14.01 -8.00
CA ALA A 268 -2.88 14.67 -7.48
C ALA A 268 -1.60 13.88 -7.81
N ASN A 269 -0.46 14.56 -7.74
CA ASN A 269 0.89 13.99 -7.78
C ASN A 269 1.81 14.59 -6.70
N LEU A 270 1.22 15.06 -5.63
CA LEU A 270 1.93 15.62 -4.49
C LEU A 270 2.22 14.53 -3.46
N MET A 271 3.36 14.67 -2.79
CA MET A 271 3.79 13.79 -1.71
C MET A 271 3.92 14.58 -0.42
N TYR A 272 3.35 14.06 0.65
CA TYR A 272 3.42 14.64 1.98
C TYR A 272 4.02 13.65 2.97
N ARG A 273 4.70 14.19 3.98
CA ARG A 273 5.20 13.43 5.13
C ARG A 273 4.51 13.91 6.40
N PHE A 274 3.98 13.00 7.18
CA PHE A 274 3.44 13.24 8.51
C PHE A 274 4.39 12.74 9.59
N ASP A 275 4.66 13.58 10.57
CA ASP A 275 5.40 13.21 11.78
C ASP A 275 4.41 13.03 12.95
N PRO A 276 4.19 11.80 13.44
CA PRO A 276 3.29 11.50 14.54
C PRO A 276 3.69 12.08 15.91
N ASP A 277 4.96 12.38 16.12
CA ASP A 277 5.43 12.93 17.39
C ASP A 277 5.06 14.41 17.52
N THR A 278 5.14 15.13 16.42
CA THR A 278 4.85 16.57 16.37
C THR A 278 3.48 16.91 15.81
N ASN A 279 2.80 15.93 15.19
CA ASN A 279 1.55 16.08 14.43
C ASN A 279 1.68 17.08 13.27
N ILE A 280 2.86 17.17 12.64
CA ILE A 280 3.15 18.10 11.55
C ILE A 280 3.14 17.39 10.22
N TRP A 281 2.43 17.95 9.25
CA TRP A 281 2.54 17.64 7.85
C TRP A 281 3.58 18.53 7.17
N VAL A 282 4.35 17.94 6.27
CA VAL A 282 5.31 18.63 5.40
C VAL A 282 5.04 18.22 3.96
N LEU A 283 4.79 19.19 3.10
CA LEU A 283 4.76 18.98 1.64
C LEU A 283 6.19 18.82 1.13
N LEU A 284 6.50 17.65 0.58
CA LEU A 284 7.82 17.36 0.04
C LEU A 284 8.02 18.11 -1.29
N ARG A 285 9.19 18.71 -1.45
CA ARG A 285 9.58 19.43 -2.65
C ARG A 285 10.59 18.59 -3.41
N PHE A 286 10.37 18.45 -4.70
CA PHE A 286 11.22 17.69 -5.60
C PHE A 286 11.84 18.61 -6.65
N THR A 287 13.02 18.22 -7.15
CA THR A 287 13.71 18.86 -8.26
C THR A 287 13.48 18.08 -9.55
N GLY A 288 13.27 18.79 -10.67
CA GLY A 288 12.96 18.18 -11.97
C GLY A 288 11.49 17.74 -12.10
N ALA A 289 11.26 16.78 -12.99
CA ALA A 289 9.94 16.30 -13.32
C ALA A 289 9.26 15.57 -12.15
N LEU A 290 7.93 15.66 -12.10
CA LEU A 290 7.09 14.87 -11.20
C LEU A 290 6.40 13.74 -11.97
N PRO A 291 6.03 12.63 -11.32
CA PRO A 291 5.19 11.60 -11.92
C PRO A 291 3.83 12.18 -12.35
N ALA A 292 3.18 11.51 -13.28
CA ALA A 292 1.80 11.83 -13.63
C ALA A 292 0.88 11.73 -12.40
N SER A 293 -0.10 12.64 -12.34
CA SER A 293 -1.14 12.61 -11.30
C SER A 293 -1.91 11.31 -11.36
N ARG A 294 -2.17 10.70 -10.21
CA ARG A 294 -2.81 9.38 -10.15
C ARG A 294 -3.59 9.11 -8.89
N LEU A 295 -4.61 8.28 -9.02
CA LEU A 295 -5.38 7.66 -7.96
C LEU A 295 -5.41 6.14 -8.16
N ASP A 296 -5.84 5.38 -7.16
CA ASP A 296 -5.93 3.91 -7.18
C ASP A 296 -4.64 3.20 -7.61
N HIS A 297 -3.50 3.86 -7.42
CA HIS A 297 -2.17 3.28 -7.51
C HIS A 297 -1.81 2.59 -6.21
N SER A 298 -0.80 1.75 -6.25
CA SER A 298 -0.22 1.17 -5.05
C SER A 298 1.16 1.73 -4.75
N MET A 299 1.55 1.68 -3.48
CA MET A 299 2.86 2.12 -3.01
C MET A 299 3.40 1.15 -1.96
N CYS A 300 4.69 0.80 -2.05
CA CYS A 300 5.39 0.06 -1.02
C CYS A 300 6.76 0.66 -0.72
N LEU A 301 7.27 0.37 0.47
CA LEU A 301 8.59 0.79 0.91
C LEU A 301 9.63 -0.26 0.53
N VAL A 302 10.70 0.15 -0.13
CA VAL A 302 11.76 -0.73 -0.62
C VAL A 302 13.10 -0.28 -0.02
N PRO A 303 13.82 -1.16 0.71
CA PRO A 303 15.20 -0.88 1.08
C PRO A 303 16.08 -0.95 -0.19
N TRP A 304 16.91 0.07 -0.38
CA TRP A 304 17.75 0.19 -1.56
C TRP A 304 19.23 0.23 -1.17
N ARG A 305 20.00 -0.67 -1.75
CA ARG A 305 21.47 -0.69 -1.65
C ARG A 305 22.03 -0.78 -3.05
N PRO A 306 22.99 0.06 -3.47
CA PRO A 306 23.70 -0.12 -4.73
C PRO A 306 24.34 -1.51 -4.74
N SER A 307 24.18 -2.30 -5.80
CA SER A 307 24.85 -3.59 -5.91
C SER A 307 26.28 -3.39 -6.38
N GLY A 308 27.25 -3.90 -5.64
CA GLY A 308 28.68 -3.85 -5.96
C GLY A 308 29.58 -4.32 -4.84
N GLU A 309 29.05 -4.38 -3.64
CA GLU A 309 29.80 -4.87 -2.49
C GLU A 309 29.40 -6.33 -2.18
N THR A 310 30.14 -7.28 -2.79
CA THR A 310 30.31 -8.59 -2.17
C THR A 310 30.89 -8.31 -0.78
N GLU A 311 30.09 -8.55 0.25
CA GLU A 311 30.52 -8.44 1.64
C GLU A 311 31.73 -9.33 1.89
N THR A 312 32.93 -8.76 1.76
CA THR A 312 34.03 -9.19 2.60
C THR A 312 33.74 -8.66 3.99
N ARG A 313 33.51 -9.55 4.91
CA ARG A 313 33.00 -9.39 6.29
C ARG A 313 33.78 -8.40 7.19
N ALA A 314 34.71 -7.62 6.62
CA ALA A 314 35.63 -6.73 7.33
C ALA A 314 35.43 -5.24 7.08
N GLU A 315 34.61 -4.84 6.08
CA GLU A 315 34.42 -3.43 5.70
C GLU A 315 32.93 -3.03 5.59
N ALA A 316 32.06 -3.64 6.38
CA ALA A 316 30.66 -3.21 6.58
C ALA A 316 30.60 -1.86 7.31
N SER A 317 31.41 -0.89 6.86
CA SER A 317 31.38 0.47 7.37
C SER A 317 30.43 1.32 6.51
N GLN A 318 29.18 1.50 7.02
CA GLN A 318 28.47 2.78 6.92
C GLN A 318 27.85 3.23 5.60
N THR A 319 27.56 2.40 4.62
CA THR A 319 26.57 2.82 3.62
C THR A 319 25.17 2.67 4.20
N GLU A 320 24.61 3.79 4.61
CA GLU A 320 23.24 3.85 5.14
C GLU A 320 22.27 3.33 4.08
N THR A 321 21.50 2.27 4.42
CA THR A 321 20.49 1.72 3.52
C THR A 321 19.47 2.80 3.20
N ARG A 322 19.41 3.24 1.95
CA ARG A 322 18.37 4.15 1.49
C ARG A 322 17.03 3.42 1.41
N HIS A 323 15.96 4.15 1.50
CA HIS A 323 14.62 3.59 1.33
C HIS A 323 13.89 4.34 0.23
N LEU A 324 13.24 3.59 -0.66
CA LEU A 324 12.46 4.15 -1.75
C LEU A 324 10.97 3.91 -1.51
N ALA A 325 10.17 4.93 -1.75
CA ALA A 325 8.76 4.75 -2.03
C ALA A 325 8.63 4.30 -3.48
N PHE A 326 8.22 3.06 -3.70
CA PHE A 326 7.91 2.51 -5.02
C PHE A 326 6.43 2.66 -5.29
N VAL A 327 6.09 3.23 -6.42
CA VAL A 327 4.71 3.48 -6.88
C VAL A 327 4.49 2.79 -8.21
N PHE A 328 3.38 2.07 -8.35
CA PHE A 328 3.00 1.39 -9.59
C PHE A 328 1.57 1.72 -9.98
N GLY A 329 1.34 1.93 -11.29
CA GLY A 329 0.04 1.99 -11.93
C GLY A 329 -0.86 3.12 -11.43
N GLY A 330 -2.15 2.83 -11.31
CA GLY A 330 -3.19 3.81 -11.02
C GLY A 330 -3.79 4.44 -12.28
N MET A 331 -4.59 5.47 -12.13
CA MET A 331 -5.21 6.17 -13.25
C MET A 331 -5.33 7.67 -12.99
N ASP A 332 -5.51 8.44 -14.03
CA ASP A 332 -5.92 9.84 -13.93
C ASP A 332 -7.46 10.00 -14.02
N THR A 333 -7.95 11.23 -13.82
CA THR A 333 -9.39 11.52 -13.88
C THR A 333 -9.95 11.56 -15.31
N ARG A 334 -9.11 11.38 -16.33
CA ARG A 334 -9.54 11.26 -17.74
C ARG A 334 -9.73 9.81 -18.16
N GLY A 335 -9.45 8.86 -17.26
CA GLY A 335 -9.54 7.43 -17.53
C GLY A 335 -8.27 6.83 -18.14
N ASN A 336 -7.15 7.55 -18.19
CA ASN A 336 -5.88 6.99 -18.62
C ASN A 336 -5.33 6.12 -17.48
N VAL A 337 -5.18 4.84 -17.73
CA VAL A 337 -4.60 3.88 -16.76
C VAL A 337 -3.09 3.82 -16.97
N HIS A 338 -2.36 3.88 -15.87
CA HIS A 338 -0.91 3.86 -15.86
C HIS A 338 -0.37 2.42 -15.69
N HIS A 339 0.82 2.19 -16.24
CA HIS A 339 1.58 0.95 -16.10
C HIS A 339 3.04 1.19 -15.74
N ASP A 340 3.39 2.42 -15.43
CA ASP A 340 4.74 2.83 -15.07
C ASP A 340 5.07 2.53 -13.62
N CYS A 341 6.36 2.30 -13.38
CA CYS A 341 6.96 2.22 -12.05
C CYS A 341 7.74 3.49 -11.79
N VAL A 342 7.45 4.17 -10.70
CA VAL A 342 8.19 5.37 -10.29
C VAL A 342 8.64 5.27 -8.84
N VAL A 343 9.80 5.83 -8.53
CA VAL A 343 10.39 5.74 -7.20
C VAL A 343 10.97 7.07 -6.75
N THR A 344 11.00 7.28 -5.45
CA THR A 344 11.73 8.40 -4.84
C THR A 344 12.27 8.02 -3.47
N VAL A 345 13.36 8.65 -3.04
CA VAL A 345 13.94 8.44 -1.71
C VAL A 345 13.02 9.01 -0.63
N VAL A 346 12.78 8.22 0.43
CA VAL A 346 12.10 8.63 1.67
C VAL A 346 13.03 8.47 2.86
N LYS A 347 12.96 9.41 3.84
CA LYS A 347 13.86 9.52 5.01
C LYS A 347 13.10 9.45 6.32
#